data_bb3db8dbb0dfd7d109f77bda5acf1aa7
#
_entry.id   bb3db8dbb0dfd7d109f77bda5acf1aa7
#
_cell.length_a   1.000
_cell.length_b   1.000
_cell.length_c   1.000
_cell.angle_alpha   90.00
_cell.angle_beta   90.00
_cell.angle_gamma   90.00
#
_symmetry.space_group_name_H-M   'P 1'
#
loop_
_entity.id
_entity.type
_entity.pdbx_description
1 polymer ?
#
loop_
_entity_poly.entity_id
_entity_poly.type
_entity_poly.pdbx_seq_one_letter_code
_entity_poly.pdbx_strand_id
1 'polypeptide(L)'
;MNRHKDFWQVTEDSLDKSMQAFKIDSSMRNELLDLYKVLSTFPEVKEVLNKLKEKNYKLAILSNGTPSLLNELVKSNNLDSIFDDIFSIEEVKTYKPDPKVYNIPIKKYQIQKNEVAYLSANTWDVSAGGNYGFNPVWINRNNSIFDNLDYVPKYQVKHLGGLLDII
;
A
#
# COMPACT_ATOMS: atom_id res chain seq x y z
N MET A 1 -17.22 9.20 15.33
CA MET A 1 -16.17 9.43 16.34
C MET A 1 -14.95 10.04 15.65
N ASN A 2 -14.66 11.32 15.86
CA ASN A 2 -13.48 11.99 15.25
C ASN A 2 -12.24 11.82 16.15
N ARG A 3 -11.79 10.58 16.33
CA ARG A 3 -10.55 10.27 17.06
C ARG A 3 -9.60 9.55 16.11
N HIS A 4 -8.85 10.32 15.32
CA HIS A 4 -7.79 9.76 14.51
C HIS A 4 -6.64 9.29 15.43
N LYS A 5 -6.20 8.06 15.24
CA LYS A 5 -4.90 7.55 15.67
C LYS A 5 -4.09 7.30 14.40
N ASP A 6 -2.80 7.55 14.41
CA ASP A 6 -1.98 7.19 13.27
C ASP A 6 -1.80 5.65 13.16
N PHE A 7 -1.33 5.21 12.01
CA PHE A 7 -1.21 3.78 11.72
C PHE A 7 -0.21 3.08 12.64
N TRP A 8 0.82 3.77 13.11
CA TRP A 8 1.81 3.20 14.02
C TRP A 8 1.19 2.92 15.39
N GLN A 9 0.43 3.87 15.94
CA GLN A 9 -0.31 3.68 17.19
C GLN A 9 -1.32 2.52 17.08
N VAL A 10 -2.02 2.38 15.94
CA VAL A 10 -2.92 1.26 15.69
C VAL A 10 -2.16 -0.06 15.63
N THR A 11 -0.98 -0.08 15.03
CA THR A 11 -0.10 -1.26 14.97
C THR A 11 0.36 -1.67 16.36
N GLU A 12 0.82 -0.72 17.19
CA GLU A 12 1.22 -0.98 18.58
C GLU A 12 0.06 -1.54 19.41
N ASP A 13 -1.11 -0.88 19.39
CA ASP A 13 -2.31 -1.35 20.10
C ASP A 13 -2.72 -2.76 19.66
N SER A 14 -2.61 -3.06 18.36
CA SER A 14 -2.97 -4.36 17.80
C SER A 14 -1.97 -5.45 18.20
N LEU A 15 -0.68 -5.13 18.21
CA LEU A 15 0.37 -6.03 18.67
C LEU A 15 0.18 -6.35 20.14
N ASP A 16 0.00 -5.34 21.00
CA ASP A 16 -0.19 -5.51 22.45
C ASP A 16 -1.39 -6.43 22.75
N LYS A 17 -2.51 -6.21 22.05
CA LYS A 17 -3.69 -7.06 22.14
C LYS A 17 -3.40 -8.50 21.71
N SER A 18 -2.69 -8.69 20.61
CA SER A 18 -2.33 -10.01 20.09
C SER A 18 -1.38 -10.74 21.03
N MET A 19 -0.36 -10.06 21.54
CA MET A 19 0.58 -10.62 22.52
C MET A 19 -0.15 -11.08 23.78
N GLN A 20 -1.08 -10.27 24.30
CA GLN A 20 -1.90 -10.65 25.45
C GLN A 20 -2.78 -11.88 25.13
N ALA A 21 -3.46 -11.91 23.97
CA ALA A 21 -4.36 -12.99 23.60
C ALA A 21 -3.64 -14.34 23.43
N PHE A 22 -2.43 -14.32 22.86
CA PHE A 22 -1.62 -15.52 22.59
C PHE A 22 -0.58 -15.77 23.67
N LYS A 23 -0.57 -15.00 24.79
CA LYS A 23 0.37 -15.11 25.91
C LYS A 23 1.85 -15.05 25.47
N ILE A 24 2.15 -14.18 24.51
CA ILE A 24 3.52 -13.94 24.06
C ILE A 24 4.25 -13.08 25.11
N ASP A 25 5.53 -13.40 25.37
CA ASP A 25 6.34 -12.67 26.34
C ASP A 25 6.46 -11.18 25.93
N SER A 26 6.14 -10.29 26.86
CA SER A 26 6.18 -8.85 26.65
C SER A 26 7.58 -8.32 26.32
N SER A 27 8.64 -9.04 26.67
CA SER A 27 10.02 -8.68 26.31
C SER A 27 10.26 -8.67 24.81
N MET A 28 9.47 -9.41 24.01
CA MET A 28 9.57 -9.47 22.56
C MET A 28 8.90 -8.28 21.85
N ARG A 29 8.15 -7.42 22.56
CA ARG A 29 7.35 -6.35 21.97
C ARG A 29 8.16 -5.44 21.05
N ASN A 30 9.29 -4.95 21.52
CA ASN A 30 10.10 -4.00 20.77
C ASN A 30 10.72 -4.65 19.52
N GLU A 31 11.20 -5.89 19.65
CA GLU A 31 11.74 -6.65 18.51
C GLU A 31 10.67 -6.87 17.43
N LEU A 32 9.45 -7.26 17.83
CA LEU A 32 8.33 -7.44 16.91
C LEU A 32 7.93 -6.13 16.20
N LEU A 33 7.95 -5.00 16.92
CA LEU A 33 7.70 -3.68 16.31
C LEU A 33 8.81 -3.29 15.32
N ASP A 34 10.06 -3.58 15.63
CA ASP A 34 11.18 -3.27 14.74
C ASP A 34 11.14 -4.07 13.43
N LEU A 35 10.56 -5.27 13.42
CA LEU A 35 10.35 -6.04 12.19
C LEU A 35 9.47 -5.31 11.16
N TYR A 36 8.52 -4.47 11.59
CA TYR A 36 7.72 -3.67 10.65
C TYR A 36 8.54 -2.64 9.87
N LYS A 37 9.72 -2.25 10.36
CA LYS A 37 10.61 -1.26 9.74
C LYS A 37 11.57 -1.86 8.72
N VAL A 38 11.69 -3.20 8.70
CA VAL A 38 12.69 -3.93 7.88
C VAL A 38 12.06 -4.99 6.97
N LEU A 39 10.77 -4.84 6.64
CA LEU A 39 10.08 -5.75 5.72
C LEU A 39 10.77 -5.75 4.34
N SER A 40 11.08 -6.94 3.84
CA SER A 40 11.69 -7.11 2.53
C SER A 40 10.66 -7.03 1.41
N THR A 41 11.09 -6.54 0.24
CA THR A 41 10.29 -6.64 -0.98
C THR A 41 10.29 -8.05 -1.54
N PHE A 42 9.30 -8.37 -2.38
CA PHE A 42 9.36 -9.57 -3.21
C PHE A 42 10.49 -9.45 -4.26
N PRO A 43 11.07 -10.57 -4.68
CA PRO A 43 12.29 -10.57 -5.52
C PRO A 43 12.18 -9.77 -6.82
N GLU A 44 11.02 -9.80 -7.46
CA GLU A 44 10.78 -9.14 -8.74
C GLU A 44 10.55 -7.62 -8.66
N VAL A 45 10.28 -7.08 -7.47
CA VAL A 45 9.77 -5.70 -7.30
C VAL A 45 10.72 -4.68 -7.89
N LYS A 46 12.00 -4.72 -7.51
CA LYS A 46 12.98 -3.70 -7.94
C LYS A 46 13.18 -3.69 -9.45
N GLU A 47 13.26 -4.87 -10.07
CA GLU A 47 13.41 -5.00 -11.52
C GLU A 47 12.20 -4.42 -12.26
N VAL A 48 10.98 -4.78 -11.81
CA VAL A 48 9.74 -4.32 -12.45
C VAL A 48 9.58 -2.81 -12.31
N LEU A 49 9.84 -2.24 -11.13
CA LEU A 49 9.75 -0.80 -10.91
C LEU A 49 10.73 -0.04 -11.80
N ASN A 50 11.97 -0.53 -11.97
CA ASN A 50 12.94 0.07 -12.88
C ASN A 50 12.46 0.05 -14.34
N LYS A 51 11.91 -1.08 -14.81
CA LYS A 51 11.33 -1.17 -16.16
C LYS A 51 10.18 -0.17 -16.37
N LEU A 52 9.38 0.08 -15.34
CA LEU A 52 8.33 1.09 -15.40
C LEU A 52 8.90 2.50 -15.47
N LYS A 53 9.97 2.79 -14.74
CA LYS A 53 10.69 4.07 -14.83
C LYS A 53 11.30 4.29 -16.22
N GLU A 54 11.89 3.27 -16.83
CA GLU A 54 12.42 3.31 -18.21
C GLU A 54 11.33 3.64 -19.22
N LYS A 55 10.09 3.20 -18.99
CA LYS A 55 8.90 3.57 -19.77
C LYS A 55 8.31 4.94 -19.40
N ASN A 56 8.99 5.73 -18.55
CA ASN A 56 8.57 7.07 -18.09
C ASN A 56 7.28 7.09 -17.25
N TYR A 57 6.89 5.98 -16.62
CA TYR A 57 5.80 6.00 -15.65
C TYR A 57 6.23 6.74 -14.38
N LYS A 58 5.30 7.53 -13.81
CA LYS A 58 5.42 8.04 -12.45
C LYS A 58 5.03 6.95 -11.46
N LEU A 59 5.87 6.71 -10.48
CA LEU A 59 5.66 5.67 -9.48
C LEU A 59 5.46 6.30 -8.10
N ALA A 60 4.36 5.98 -7.44
CA ALA A 60 4.09 6.50 -6.11
C ALA A 60 3.53 5.42 -5.18
N ILE A 61 3.81 5.57 -3.90
CA ILE A 61 3.16 4.81 -2.83
C ILE A 61 1.99 5.63 -2.30
N LEU A 62 0.84 5.00 -2.10
CA LEU A 62 -0.30 5.54 -1.37
C LEU A 62 -0.67 4.56 -0.24
N SER A 63 -0.41 4.93 1.01
CA SER A 63 -0.47 4.01 2.14
C SER A 63 -1.17 4.59 3.37
N ASN A 64 -1.75 3.71 4.19
CA ASN A 64 -2.20 4.03 5.53
C ASN A 64 -1.03 4.21 6.54
N GLY A 65 0.18 3.82 6.17
CA GLY A 65 1.38 3.94 7.01
C GLY A 65 1.76 5.38 7.31
N THR A 66 2.45 5.58 8.45
CA THR A 66 3.02 6.89 8.80
C THR A 66 4.16 7.28 7.87
N PRO A 67 4.43 8.57 7.66
CA PRO A 67 5.54 9.00 6.79
C PRO A 67 6.90 8.44 7.23
N SER A 68 7.19 8.35 8.53
CA SER A 68 8.45 7.79 9.04
C SER A 68 8.59 6.32 8.67
N LEU A 69 7.57 5.49 8.96
CA LEU A 69 7.59 4.07 8.63
C LEU A 69 7.76 3.82 7.13
N LEU A 70 7.03 4.55 6.29
CA LEU A 70 7.11 4.38 4.84
C LEU A 70 8.50 4.76 4.31
N ASN A 71 9.07 5.86 4.78
CA ASN A 71 10.42 6.27 4.38
C ASN A 71 11.50 5.27 4.83
N GLU A 72 11.39 4.73 6.05
CA GLU A 72 12.29 3.69 6.54
C GLU A 72 12.24 2.44 5.67
N LEU A 73 11.02 1.95 5.32
CA LEU A 73 10.82 0.78 4.48
C LEU A 73 11.34 0.98 3.05
N VAL A 74 11.09 2.13 2.45
CA VAL A 74 11.57 2.45 1.11
C VAL A 74 13.10 2.50 1.10
N LYS A 75 13.70 3.14 2.10
CA LYS A 75 15.16 3.26 2.23
C LYS A 75 15.84 1.91 2.51
N SER A 76 15.29 1.11 3.43
CA SER A 76 15.87 -0.21 3.78
C SER A 76 15.87 -1.18 2.60
N ASN A 77 14.96 -1.00 1.63
CA ASN A 77 14.89 -1.78 0.40
C ASN A 77 15.62 -1.13 -0.81
N ASN A 78 16.31 0.00 -0.62
CA ASN A 78 16.96 0.77 -1.69
C ASN A 78 16.01 1.13 -2.85
N LEU A 79 14.82 1.62 -2.52
CA LEU A 79 13.78 2.05 -3.45
C LEU A 79 13.57 3.57 -3.46
N ASP A 80 14.31 4.32 -2.66
CA ASP A 80 14.20 5.76 -2.49
C ASP A 80 14.45 6.57 -3.78
N SER A 81 15.28 6.04 -4.68
CA SER A 81 15.52 6.64 -5.99
C SER A 81 14.52 6.23 -7.07
N ILE A 82 13.61 5.30 -6.79
CA ILE A 82 12.67 4.72 -7.76
C ILE A 82 11.30 5.40 -7.68
N PHE A 83 10.79 5.63 -6.47
CA PHE A 83 9.51 6.29 -6.28
C PHE A 83 9.62 7.81 -6.43
N ASP A 84 8.70 8.40 -7.17
CA ASP A 84 8.59 9.85 -7.33
C ASP A 84 7.98 10.50 -6.09
N ASP A 85 7.02 9.85 -5.44
CA ASP A 85 6.37 10.33 -4.20
C ASP A 85 5.95 9.17 -3.29
N ILE A 86 5.83 9.48 -2.00
CA ILE A 86 5.28 8.60 -0.96
C ILE A 86 4.17 9.34 -0.25
N PHE A 87 2.93 8.95 -0.50
CA PHE A 87 1.74 9.55 0.10
C PHE A 87 1.27 8.75 1.32
N SER A 88 1.15 9.44 2.44
CA SER A 88 0.57 8.91 3.68
C SER A 88 -0.82 9.48 3.91
N ILE A 89 -1.71 8.69 4.48
CA ILE A 89 -3.02 9.15 4.94
C ILE A 89 -2.94 10.25 6.00
N GLU A 90 -1.78 10.42 6.64
CA GLU A 90 -1.58 11.44 7.65
C GLU A 90 -1.78 12.87 7.11
N GLU A 91 -1.69 13.06 5.78
CA GLU A 91 -2.03 14.30 5.11
C GLU A 91 -3.51 14.70 5.27
N VAL A 92 -4.41 13.70 5.29
CA VAL A 92 -5.87 13.92 5.33
C VAL A 92 -6.52 13.40 6.63
N LYS A 93 -5.76 12.80 7.54
CA LYS A 93 -6.20 12.30 8.85
C LYS A 93 -7.41 11.36 8.77
N THR A 94 -7.49 10.55 7.71
CA THR A 94 -8.48 9.50 7.53
C THR A 94 -7.88 8.34 6.76
N TYR A 95 -8.43 7.13 6.93
CA TYR A 95 -7.91 5.90 6.35
C TYR A 95 -8.56 5.57 5.00
N LYS A 96 -7.87 4.83 4.14
CA LYS A 96 -8.52 4.09 3.08
C LYS A 96 -9.62 3.20 3.71
N PRO A 97 -10.81 3.12 3.12
CA PRO A 97 -11.17 3.49 1.76
C PRO A 97 -11.80 4.90 1.60
N ASP A 98 -11.57 5.86 2.48
CA ASP A 98 -12.12 7.22 2.30
C ASP A 98 -11.61 7.83 0.98
N PRO A 99 -12.49 8.38 0.12
CA PRO A 99 -12.12 9.01 -1.15
C PRO A 99 -11.10 10.15 -1.04
N LYS A 100 -11.01 10.80 0.12
CA LYS A 100 -10.03 11.86 0.37
C LYS A 100 -8.59 11.34 0.24
N VAL A 101 -8.36 10.08 0.60
CA VAL A 101 -7.05 9.44 0.51
C VAL A 101 -6.66 9.22 -0.96
N TYR A 102 -7.56 8.66 -1.77
CA TYR A 102 -7.31 8.43 -3.20
C TYR A 102 -7.16 9.74 -3.98
N ASN A 103 -7.69 10.86 -3.44
CA ASN A 103 -7.57 12.18 -4.07
C ASN A 103 -6.19 12.82 -3.88
N ILE A 104 -5.34 12.34 -2.97
CA ILE A 104 -4.01 12.91 -2.69
C ILE A 104 -3.15 12.93 -3.97
N PRO A 105 -2.86 11.79 -4.63
CA PRO A 105 -2.05 11.77 -5.85
C PRO A 105 -2.71 12.52 -7.01
N ILE A 106 -4.03 12.52 -7.11
CA ILE A 106 -4.76 13.23 -8.16
C ILE A 106 -4.50 14.75 -8.07
N LYS A 107 -4.61 15.31 -6.87
CA LYS A 107 -4.30 16.74 -6.63
C LYS A 107 -2.83 17.05 -6.86
N LYS A 108 -1.92 16.19 -6.40
CA LYS A 108 -0.48 16.40 -6.52
C LYS A 108 -0.03 16.42 -7.98
N TYR A 109 -0.48 15.47 -8.77
CA TYR A 109 -0.04 15.30 -10.16
C TYR A 109 -0.93 16.01 -11.17
N GLN A 110 -2.10 16.52 -10.76
CA GLN A 110 -3.08 17.18 -11.63
C GLN A 110 -3.51 16.30 -12.83
N ILE A 111 -3.73 15.02 -12.57
CA ILE A 111 -4.11 13.99 -13.55
C ILE A 111 -5.57 13.59 -13.41
N GLN A 112 -6.09 12.89 -14.42
CA GLN A 112 -7.40 12.26 -14.34
C GLN A 112 -7.34 10.93 -13.59
N LYS A 113 -8.45 10.54 -12.94
CA LYS A 113 -8.52 9.30 -12.17
C LYS A 113 -8.22 8.06 -13.03
N ASN A 114 -8.74 8.03 -14.25
CA ASN A 114 -8.55 6.93 -15.19
C ASN A 114 -7.13 6.84 -15.79
N GLU A 115 -6.24 7.77 -15.48
CA GLU A 115 -4.82 7.71 -15.83
C GLU A 115 -3.98 6.97 -14.78
N VAL A 116 -4.62 6.54 -13.66
CA VAL A 116 -3.93 5.87 -12.56
C VAL A 116 -4.12 4.35 -12.64
N ALA A 117 -3.03 3.61 -12.82
CA ALA A 117 -2.98 2.19 -12.53
C ALA A 117 -2.81 2.01 -11.01
N TYR A 118 -3.83 1.46 -10.34
CA TYR A 118 -3.85 1.32 -8.88
C TYR A 118 -3.64 -0.14 -8.48
N LEU A 119 -2.52 -0.44 -7.82
CA LEU A 119 -2.11 -1.79 -7.49
C LEU A 119 -2.29 -2.07 -6.00
N SER A 120 -3.02 -3.11 -5.67
CA SER A 120 -3.14 -3.59 -4.30
C SER A 120 -3.29 -5.11 -4.24
N ALA A 121 -2.83 -5.73 -3.16
CA ALA A 121 -3.11 -7.12 -2.84
C ALA A 121 -4.41 -7.29 -2.05
N ASN A 122 -4.92 -6.22 -1.44
CA ASN A 122 -6.14 -6.24 -0.64
C ASN A 122 -7.37 -6.00 -1.53
N THR A 123 -8.31 -6.94 -1.53
CA THR A 123 -9.54 -6.90 -2.34
C THR A 123 -10.38 -5.66 -2.07
N TRP A 124 -10.53 -5.29 -0.78
CA TRP A 124 -11.27 -4.09 -0.37
C TRP A 124 -10.64 -2.79 -0.92
N ASP A 125 -9.30 -2.71 -0.97
CA ASP A 125 -8.57 -1.54 -1.43
C ASP A 125 -8.62 -1.44 -2.97
N VAL A 126 -8.52 -2.59 -3.66
CA VAL A 126 -8.74 -2.70 -5.12
C VAL A 126 -10.15 -2.24 -5.49
N SER A 127 -11.18 -2.75 -4.80
CA SER A 127 -12.57 -2.37 -5.03
C SER A 127 -12.81 -0.88 -4.79
N ALA A 128 -12.28 -0.35 -3.69
CA ALA A 128 -12.42 1.07 -3.36
C ALA A 128 -11.70 1.98 -4.37
N GLY A 129 -10.49 1.60 -4.83
CA GLY A 129 -9.77 2.32 -5.88
C GLY A 129 -10.54 2.36 -7.20
N GLY A 130 -11.17 1.23 -7.58
CA GLY A 130 -12.03 1.13 -8.76
C GLY A 130 -13.29 1.99 -8.64
N ASN A 131 -13.99 1.93 -7.52
CA ASN A 131 -15.15 2.78 -7.24
C ASN A 131 -14.79 4.28 -7.21
N TYR A 132 -13.57 4.62 -6.81
CA TYR A 132 -13.07 5.98 -6.88
C TYR A 132 -12.84 6.45 -8.33
N GLY A 133 -12.60 5.53 -9.27
CA GLY A 133 -12.40 5.78 -10.70
C GLY A 133 -10.98 5.53 -11.20
N PHE A 134 -10.15 4.83 -10.44
CA PHE A 134 -8.84 4.36 -10.90
C PHE A 134 -8.98 3.12 -11.80
N ASN A 135 -7.88 2.70 -12.43
CA ASN A 135 -7.75 1.41 -13.11
C ASN A 135 -7.06 0.41 -12.17
N PRO A 136 -7.82 -0.33 -11.35
CA PRO A 136 -7.21 -1.20 -10.35
C PRO A 136 -6.69 -2.50 -10.98
N VAL A 137 -5.54 -2.95 -10.46
CA VAL A 137 -4.94 -4.25 -10.73
C VAL A 137 -4.81 -5.00 -9.41
N TRP A 138 -5.43 -6.16 -9.32
CA TRP A 138 -5.32 -7.00 -8.13
C TRP A 138 -4.06 -7.87 -8.18
N ILE A 139 -3.17 -7.71 -7.20
CA ILE A 139 -1.98 -8.54 -7.04
C ILE A 139 -2.34 -9.76 -6.19
N ASN A 140 -2.80 -10.83 -6.82
CA ASN A 140 -3.26 -12.05 -6.17
C ASN A 140 -2.17 -13.12 -6.09
N ARG A 141 -1.22 -12.95 -5.19
CA ARG A 141 -0.08 -13.87 -5.00
C ARG A 141 -0.52 -15.25 -4.50
N ASN A 142 -1.53 -15.28 -3.65
CA ASN A 142 -1.96 -16.48 -2.94
C ASN A 142 -3.08 -17.26 -3.65
N ASN A 143 -3.46 -16.83 -4.85
CA ASN A 143 -4.60 -17.42 -5.59
C ASN A 143 -5.90 -17.43 -4.75
N SER A 144 -6.10 -16.35 -3.99
CA SER A 144 -7.28 -16.16 -3.16
C SER A 144 -8.53 -15.86 -4.00
N ILE A 145 -9.71 -16.09 -3.41
CA ILE A 145 -10.98 -15.67 -4.00
C ILE A 145 -11.17 -14.17 -3.72
N PHE A 146 -11.63 -13.42 -4.72
CA PHE A 146 -11.99 -12.01 -4.52
C PHE A 146 -13.23 -11.90 -3.63
N ASP A 147 -13.22 -10.95 -2.69
CA ASP A 147 -14.37 -10.74 -1.81
C ASP A 147 -15.61 -10.29 -2.62
N ASN A 148 -16.80 -10.55 -2.07
CA ASN A 148 -18.04 -10.11 -2.69
C ASN A 148 -18.26 -8.60 -2.46
N LEU A 149 -17.64 -7.79 -3.32
CA LEU A 149 -17.62 -6.33 -3.27
C LEU A 149 -18.22 -5.75 -4.55
N ASP A 150 -18.66 -4.48 -4.49
CA ASP A 150 -19.37 -3.81 -5.59
C ASP A 150 -18.55 -3.62 -6.86
N TYR A 151 -17.21 -3.52 -6.73
CA TYR A 151 -16.31 -3.38 -7.87
C TYR A 151 -15.33 -4.54 -7.94
N VAL A 152 -15.33 -5.24 -9.08
CA VAL A 152 -14.38 -6.31 -9.38
C VAL A 152 -13.36 -5.80 -10.38
N PRO A 153 -12.04 -5.94 -10.14
CA PRO A 153 -11.02 -5.43 -11.04
C PRO A 153 -11.01 -6.19 -12.37
N LYS A 154 -10.78 -5.47 -13.46
CA LYS A 154 -10.62 -6.06 -14.79
C LYS A 154 -9.33 -6.88 -14.90
N TYR A 155 -8.30 -6.48 -14.17
CA TYR A 155 -6.97 -7.08 -14.23
C TYR A 155 -6.58 -7.71 -12.90
N GLN A 156 -6.07 -8.94 -13.01
CA GLN A 156 -5.47 -9.68 -11.90
C GLN A 156 -4.14 -10.26 -12.34
N VAL A 157 -3.12 -10.13 -11.50
CA VAL A 157 -1.80 -10.71 -11.72
C VAL A 157 -1.33 -11.46 -10.48
N LYS A 158 -0.48 -12.48 -10.65
CA LYS A 158 0.05 -13.27 -9.53
C LYS A 158 1.23 -12.58 -8.82
N HIS A 159 1.96 -11.72 -9.52
CA HIS A 159 3.10 -10.98 -9.03
C HIS A 159 3.23 -9.67 -9.81
N LEU A 160 4.06 -8.75 -9.32
CA LEU A 160 4.18 -7.43 -9.92
C LEU A 160 4.64 -7.47 -11.39
N GLY A 161 5.44 -8.48 -11.77
CA GLY A 161 5.90 -8.66 -13.14
C GLY A 161 4.80 -8.79 -14.18
N GLY A 162 3.64 -9.37 -13.83
CA GLY A 162 2.49 -9.46 -14.73
C GLY A 162 1.87 -8.10 -15.11
N LEU A 163 2.23 -7.03 -14.41
CA LEU A 163 1.81 -5.69 -14.78
C LEU A 163 2.40 -5.24 -16.12
N LEU A 164 3.62 -5.67 -16.44
CA LEU A 164 4.30 -5.30 -17.69
C LEU A 164 3.61 -5.81 -18.96
N ASP A 165 2.72 -6.78 -18.82
CA ASP A 165 1.93 -7.36 -19.91
C ASP A 165 0.58 -6.60 -20.09
N ILE A 166 0.25 -5.70 -19.15
CA ILE A 166 -1.05 -4.98 -19.12
C ILE A 166 -0.88 -3.51 -19.54
N ILE A 167 0.32 -2.91 -19.28
CA ILE A 167 0.58 -1.48 -19.49
C ILE A 167 1.77 -1.21 -20.39
#